data_792443dfb111b1f2a5adce00efb18c9b
#
_entry.id   792443dfb111b1f2a5adce00efb18c9b
#
_cell.length_a   1.000
_cell.length_b   1.000
_cell.length_c   1.000
_cell.angle_alpha   90.00
_cell.angle_beta   90.00
_cell.angle_gamma   90.00
#
_symmetry.space_group_name_H-M   'P 1'
#
loop_
_entity.id
_entity.type
_entity.pdbx_description
1 polymer ?
#
loop_
_entity_poly.entity_id
_entity_poly.type
_entity_poly.pdbx_seq_one_letter_code
_entity_poly.pdbx_strand_id
1 'polypeptide(L)'
;VEGYYKWMKNLLDYKDGYSFLPGTAAWEEKMAVGKGRSYGVEFLARKESGRTTGWIGYTLSWSDRRFDEIDNGRRFPARYDNRHKLNIVVSHKLSEKVELTAAWTYTSGNRMTLSLESYEQAGTLTISNQYKMNNWWEPSGEVVDLYTRRNNYQMPAYHRLDLGLNIYRPKEKGRMGIWNI
;
A
#
# COMPACT_ATOMS: atom_id res chain seq x y z
N VAL A 1 -17.29 11.54 -13.30
CA VAL A 1 -17.32 11.33 -11.84
C VAL A 1 -17.97 10.00 -11.57
N GLU A 2 -17.36 9.17 -10.74
CA GLU A 2 -17.84 7.84 -10.38
C GLU A 2 -17.79 7.70 -8.85
N GLY A 3 -18.83 7.08 -8.26
CA GLY A 3 -18.86 6.69 -6.86
C GLY A 3 -18.98 5.18 -6.74
N TYR A 4 -18.32 4.58 -5.77
CA TYR A 4 -18.38 3.14 -5.56
C TYR A 4 -18.52 2.79 -4.08
N TYR A 5 -19.15 1.63 -3.82
CA TYR A 5 -19.24 1.02 -2.52
C TYR A 5 -19.09 -0.50 -2.65
N LYS A 6 -18.11 -1.08 -1.94
CA LYS A 6 -17.79 -2.51 -2.00
C LYS A 6 -17.85 -3.14 -0.62
N TRP A 7 -18.64 -4.19 -0.47
CA TRP A 7 -18.64 -5.10 0.67
C TRP A 7 -17.74 -6.31 0.38
N MET A 8 -16.89 -6.65 1.35
CA MET A 8 -16.00 -7.80 1.29
C MET A 8 -16.31 -8.73 2.44
N LYS A 9 -16.44 -10.02 2.15
CA LYS A 9 -16.64 -11.10 3.12
C LYS A 9 -15.50 -12.10 3.00
N ASN A 10 -15.28 -12.88 4.05
CA ASN A 10 -14.26 -13.93 4.09
C ASN A 10 -12.85 -13.40 3.77
N LEU A 11 -12.53 -12.22 4.27
CA LEU A 11 -11.17 -11.72 4.23
C LEU A 11 -10.32 -12.51 5.22
N LEU A 12 -9.08 -12.82 4.83
CA LEU A 12 -8.11 -13.47 5.67
C LEU A 12 -7.05 -12.46 6.11
N ASP A 13 -6.66 -12.53 7.37
CA ASP A 13 -5.53 -11.79 7.92
C ASP A 13 -4.92 -12.59 9.07
N TYR A 14 -3.67 -12.32 9.43
CA TYR A 14 -3.03 -12.96 10.56
C TYR A 14 -3.58 -12.41 11.87
N LYS A 15 -3.83 -13.30 12.82
CA LYS A 15 -4.17 -12.92 14.20
C LYS A 15 -3.03 -12.13 14.83
N ASP A 16 -3.35 -11.38 15.88
CA ASP A 16 -2.35 -10.60 16.60
C ASP A 16 -1.28 -11.54 17.20
N GLY A 17 0.00 -11.17 17.03
CA GLY A 17 1.14 -12.00 17.43
C GLY A 17 1.57 -13.07 16.42
N TYR A 18 0.84 -13.32 15.36
CA TYR A 18 1.21 -14.27 14.32
C TYR A 18 1.70 -13.58 13.04
N SER A 19 2.59 -14.26 12.33
CA SER A 19 3.12 -13.80 11.03
C SER A 19 3.24 -14.98 10.07
N PHE A 20 3.68 -14.68 8.84
CA PHE A 20 3.96 -15.71 7.82
C PHE A 20 5.20 -16.55 8.15
N LEU A 21 6.00 -16.15 9.15
CA LEU A 21 7.20 -16.88 9.51
C LEU A 21 6.88 -18.29 10.00
N PRO A 22 7.76 -19.26 9.71
CA PRO A 22 7.60 -20.63 10.19
C PRO A 22 7.51 -20.65 11.72
N GLY A 23 6.60 -21.43 12.23
CA GLY A 23 6.39 -21.66 13.64
C GLY A 23 5.68 -23.00 13.83
N THR A 24 5.50 -23.43 15.07
CA THR A 24 4.89 -24.72 15.42
C THR A 24 3.38 -24.79 15.17
N ALA A 25 2.70 -23.64 15.10
CA ALA A 25 1.25 -23.59 14.89
C ALA A 25 0.89 -23.82 13.41
N ALA A 26 -0.18 -24.57 13.16
CA ALA A 26 -0.72 -24.74 11.83
C ALA A 26 -1.16 -23.39 11.24
N TRP A 27 -1.09 -23.25 9.91
CA TRP A 27 -1.40 -21.97 9.26
C TRP A 27 -2.87 -21.55 9.48
N GLU A 28 -3.80 -22.50 9.60
CA GLU A 28 -5.21 -22.27 9.89
C GLU A 28 -5.41 -21.60 11.26
N GLU A 29 -4.60 -21.97 12.23
CA GLU A 29 -4.68 -21.40 13.59
C GLU A 29 -4.19 -19.96 13.64
N LYS A 30 -3.29 -19.60 12.72
CA LYS A 30 -2.70 -18.25 12.58
C LYS A 30 -3.63 -17.27 11.89
N MET A 31 -4.66 -17.75 11.18
CA MET A 31 -5.51 -16.92 10.34
C MET A 31 -6.85 -16.60 11.01
N ALA A 32 -7.30 -15.38 10.84
CA ALA A 32 -8.63 -14.93 11.19
C ALA A 32 -9.44 -14.65 9.93
N VAL A 33 -10.75 -14.91 10.00
CA VAL A 33 -11.70 -14.61 8.92
C VAL A 33 -12.49 -13.36 9.28
N GLY A 34 -12.55 -12.39 8.37
CA GLY A 34 -13.19 -11.12 8.64
C GLY A 34 -13.98 -10.56 7.47
N LYS A 35 -14.40 -9.33 7.65
CA LYS A 35 -15.18 -8.55 6.70
C LYS A 35 -14.51 -7.20 6.47
N GLY A 36 -14.77 -6.60 5.30
CA GLY A 36 -14.29 -5.27 4.98
C GLY A 36 -15.30 -4.50 4.17
N ARG A 37 -15.04 -3.22 4.05
CA ARG A 37 -15.73 -2.34 3.12
C ARG A 37 -14.73 -1.38 2.50
N SER A 38 -15.00 -1.00 1.27
CA SER A 38 -14.26 0.05 0.57
C SER A 38 -15.26 0.92 -0.18
N TYR A 39 -15.10 2.22 -0.09
CA TYR A 39 -15.97 3.18 -0.78
C TYR A 39 -15.17 4.43 -1.13
N GLY A 40 -15.64 5.14 -2.14
CA GLY A 40 -14.94 6.32 -2.59
C GLY A 40 -15.62 7.02 -3.75
N VAL A 41 -15.00 8.13 -4.16
CA VAL A 41 -15.38 8.92 -5.32
C VAL A 41 -14.16 9.12 -6.19
N GLU A 42 -14.35 8.98 -7.49
CA GLU A 42 -13.32 9.16 -8.51
C GLU A 42 -13.72 10.28 -9.48
N PHE A 43 -12.77 11.16 -9.74
CA PHE A 43 -12.90 12.26 -10.69
C PHE A 43 -11.89 12.08 -11.80
N LEU A 44 -12.34 12.18 -13.04
CA LEU A 44 -11.49 12.21 -14.22
C LEU A 44 -11.85 13.41 -15.08
N ALA A 45 -10.87 14.27 -15.35
CA ALA A 45 -10.96 15.32 -16.34
C ALA A 45 -9.91 15.08 -17.43
N ARG A 46 -10.33 15.12 -18.70
CA ARG A 46 -9.46 14.88 -19.84
C ARG A 46 -9.66 15.95 -20.91
N LYS A 47 -8.55 16.44 -21.44
CA LYS A 47 -8.52 17.35 -22.59
C LYS A 47 -7.73 16.70 -23.71
N GLU A 48 -8.38 16.49 -24.87
CA GLU A 48 -7.83 15.72 -25.99
C GLU A 48 -7.33 16.60 -27.15
N SER A 49 -7.63 17.88 -27.16
CA SER A 49 -7.33 18.75 -28.30
C SER A 49 -6.66 20.06 -27.90
N GLY A 50 -5.94 20.68 -28.87
CA GLY A 50 -5.21 21.91 -28.70
C GLY A 50 -3.72 21.71 -28.44
N ARG A 51 -3.02 22.80 -28.11
CA ARG A 51 -1.58 22.77 -27.82
C ARG A 51 -1.25 22.03 -26.52
N THR A 52 -2.16 22.07 -25.56
CA THR A 52 -2.03 21.37 -24.29
C THR A 52 -3.10 20.31 -24.23
N THR A 53 -2.70 19.07 -24.05
CA THR A 53 -3.56 17.89 -23.86
C THR A 53 -3.17 17.16 -22.58
N GLY A 54 -4.04 16.33 -22.06
CA GLY A 54 -3.73 15.56 -20.85
C GLY A 54 -4.96 15.20 -20.06
N TRP A 55 -4.72 14.67 -18.87
CA TRP A 55 -5.80 14.30 -17.96
C TRP A 55 -5.38 14.46 -16.49
N ILE A 56 -6.37 14.63 -15.65
CA ILE A 56 -6.24 14.67 -14.20
C ILE A 56 -7.22 13.65 -13.65
N GLY A 57 -6.69 12.69 -12.90
CA GLY A 57 -7.48 11.71 -12.17
C GLY A 57 -7.27 11.89 -10.67
N TYR A 58 -8.36 12.00 -9.92
CA TYR A 58 -8.32 12.08 -8.46
C TYR A 58 -9.27 11.08 -7.84
N THR A 59 -8.77 10.31 -6.88
CA THR A 59 -9.55 9.34 -6.10
C THR A 59 -9.51 9.73 -4.62
N LEU A 60 -10.68 9.85 -4.03
CA LEU A 60 -10.89 9.95 -2.59
C LEU A 60 -11.55 8.66 -2.12
N SER A 61 -10.85 7.87 -1.29
CA SER A 61 -11.34 6.54 -0.91
C SER A 61 -11.08 6.21 0.56
N TRP A 62 -11.91 5.31 1.07
CA TRP A 62 -11.81 4.72 2.40
C TRP A 62 -11.85 3.21 2.27
N SER A 63 -10.99 2.52 3.00
CA SER A 63 -11.00 1.07 3.10
C SER A 63 -10.76 0.65 4.54
N ASP A 64 -11.67 -0.12 5.10
CA ASP A 64 -11.55 -0.63 6.45
C ASP A 64 -11.88 -2.13 6.53
N ARG A 65 -11.40 -2.75 7.60
CA ARG A 65 -11.56 -4.17 7.90
C ARG A 65 -12.03 -4.38 9.32
N ARG A 66 -12.68 -5.52 9.57
CA ARG A 66 -13.06 -5.99 10.89
C ARG A 66 -12.94 -7.49 10.96
N PHE A 67 -12.27 -7.96 12.00
CA PHE A 67 -12.11 -9.37 12.36
C PHE A 67 -12.45 -9.49 13.84
N ASP A 68 -13.19 -10.51 14.21
CA ASP A 68 -13.59 -10.64 15.61
C ASP A 68 -12.40 -11.01 16.52
N GLU A 69 -11.37 -11.65 15.96
CA GLU A 69 -10.15 -12.11 16.64
C GLU A 69 -8.96 -11.15 16.50
N ILE A 70 -9.11 -10.02 15.84
CA ILE A 70 -8.05 -9.02 15.64
C ILE A 70 -8.52 -7.67 16.17
N ASP A 71 -7.62 -6.94 16.83
CA ASP A 71 -7.90 -5.61 17.40
C ASP A 71 -9.17 -5.57 18.26
N ASN A 72 -9.43 -6.63 19.04
CA ASN A 72 -10.62 -6.79 19.89
C ASN A 72 -11.96 -6.65 19.13
N GLY A 73 -12.02 -7.11 17.89
CA GLY A 73 -13.21 -7.00 17.05
C GLY A 73 -13.53 -5.59 16.57
N ARG A 74 -12.68 -4.63 16.81
CA ARG A 74 -12.84 -3.24 16.34
C ARG A 74 -12.56 -3.13 14.85
N ARG A 75 -13.13 -2.10 14.24
CA ARG A 75 -12.89 -1.78 12.84
C ARG A 75 -11.61 -0.94 12.72
N PHE A 76 -10.71 -1.33 11.81
CA PHE A 76 -9.44 -0.64 11.59
C PHE A 76 -9.21 -0.38 10.09
N PRO A 77 -8.43 0.64 9.71
CA PRO A 77 -8.10 0.93 8.32
C PRO A 77 -7.35 -0.23 7.67
N ALA A 78 -7.62 -0.51 6.41
CA ALA A 78 -6.83 -1.46 5.64
C ALA A 78 -5.40 -0.92 5.42
N ARG A 79 -4.43 -1.80 5.23
CA ARG A 79 -3.04 -1.43 4.98
C ARG A 79 -2.90 -0.45 3.80
N TYR A 80 -3.71 -0.63 2.76
CA TYR A 80 -3.72 0.19 1.55
C TYR A 80 -4.86 1.22 1.55
N ASP A 81 -5.26 1.73 2.72
CA ASP A 81 -6.19 2.85 2.85
C ASP A 81 -5.48 4.16 2.49
N ASN A 82 -5.16 4.29 1.18
CA ASN A 82 -4.60 5.52 0.62
C ASN A 82 -5.76 6.48 0.36
N ARG A 83 -5.98 7.39 1.27
CA ARG A 83 -7.12 8.31 1.26
C ARG A 83 -7.19 9.16 -0.01
N HIS A 84 -6.06 9.66 -0.46
CA HIS A 84 -5.94 10.53 -1.61
C HIS A 84 -4.99 9.94 -2.63
N LYS A 85 -5.43 9.83 -3.89
CA LYS A 85 -4.59 9.50 -5.03
C LYS A 85 -4.85 10.54 -6.12
N LEU A 86 -3.80 11.15 -6.62
CA LEU A 86 -3.84 12.14 -7.69
C LEU A 86 -2.85 11.75 -8.76
N ASN A 87 -3.31 11.70 -10.00
CA ASN A 87 -2.47 11.50 -11.17
C ASN A 87 -2.76 12.62 -12.16
N ILE A 88 -1.71 13.27 -12.61
CA ILE A 88 -1.77 14.33 -13.62
C ILE A 88 -0.81 13.95 -14.73
N VAL A 89 -1.31 13.92 -15.95
CA VAL A 89 -0.49 13.74 -17.14
C VAL A 89 -0.79 14.87 -18.10
N VAL A 90 0.23 15.61 -18.50
CA VAL A 90 0.12 16.75 -19.40
C VAL A 90 1.16 16.62 -20.51
N SER A 91 0.73 16.92 -21.72
CA SER A 91 1.59 17.10 -22.87
C SER A 91 1.33 18.50 -23.44
N HIS A 92 2.40 19.27 -23.67
CA HIS A 92 2.34 20.61 -24.23
C HIS A 92 3.25 20.75 -25.44
N LYS A 93 2.65 21.06 -26.58
CA LYS A 93 3.38 21.35 -27.82
C LYS A 93 3.96 22.77 -27.76
N LEU A 94 5.28 22.86 -27.53
CA LEU A 94 6.02 24.12 -27.60
C LEU A 94 6.11 24.62 -29.05
N SER A 95 6.29 23.70 -29.99
CA SER A 95 6.29 23.95 -31.45
C SER A 95 5.80 22.69 -32.18
N GLU A 96 5.74 22.72 -33.50
CA GLU A 96 5.44 21.54 -34.32
C GLU A 96 6.50 20.42 -34.19
N LYS A 97 7.69 20.77 -33.71
CA LYS A 97 8.82 19.86 -33.60
C LYS A 97 9.16 19.49 -32.17
N VAL A 98 8.62 20.19 -31.18
CA VAL A 98 8.99 20.02 -29.77
C VAL A 98 7.76 19.94 -28.89
N GLU A 99 7.68 18.90 -28.10
CA GLU A 99 6.61 18.63 -27.14
C GLU A 99 7.20 18.32 -25.78
N LEU A 100 6.72 19.02 -24.76
CA LEU A 100 7.05 18.78 -23.36
C LEU A 100 5.96 17.90 -22.73
N THR A 101 6.39 16.85 -22.02
CA THR A 101 5.49 15.97 -21.28
C THR A 101 5.81 16.02 -19.79
N ALA A 102 4.78 15.95 -18.98
CA ALA A 102 4.92 15.86 -17.53
C ALA A 102 3.91 14.85 -16.99
N ALA A 103 4.36 14.01 -16.05
CA ALA A 103 3.50 13.10 -15.30
C ALA A 103 3.78 13.28 -13.82
N TRP A 104 2.75 13.61 -13.04
CA TRP A 104 2.85 13.71 -11.60
C TRP A 104 1.87 12.77 -10.91
N THR A 105 2.40 11.96 -10.01
CA THR A 105 1.64 11.05 -9.18
C THR A 105 1.82 11.44 -7.72
N TYR A 106 0.71 11.51 -7.01
CA TYR A 106 0.66 11.68 -5.56
C TYR A 106 -0.23 10.61 -4.95
N THR A 107 0.22 10.01 -3.84
CA THR A 107 -0.58 9.05 -3.06
C THR A 107 -0.33 9.30 -1.58
N SER A 108 -1.40 9.46 -0.79
CA SER A 108 -1.27 9.45 0.67
C SER A 108 -0.70 8.11 1.13
N GLY A 109 0.14 8.14 2.16
CA GLY A 109 0.88 6.97 2.63
C GLY A 109 -0.01 5.78 3.01
N ASN A 110 0.56 4.60 2.91
CA ASN A 110 -0.04 3.36 3.40
C ASN A 110 -0.21 3.40 4.93
N ARG A 111 -1.08 2.54 5.43
CA ARG A 111 -1.22 2.30 6.87
C ARG A 111 -0.33 1.14 7.30
N MET A 112 0.24 1.24 8.49
CA MET A 112 0.97 0.16 9.13
C MET A 112 0.69 0.12 10.63
N THR A 113 0.88 -1.03 11.23
CA THR A 113 0.86 -1.16 12.68
C THR A 113 2.23 -0.75 13.20
N LEU A 114 2.27 0.28 14.03
CA LEU A 114 3.46 0.68 14.74
C LEU A 114 3.33 0.22 16.18
N SER A 115 4.23 -0.67 16.62
CA SER A 115 4.32 -1.09 18.02
C SER A 115 4.84 0.07 18.85
N LEU A 116 4.27 0.25 20.03
CA LEU A 116 4.73 1.22 21.01
C LEU A 116 5.88 0.64 21.82
N GLU A 117 5.78 -0.63 22.12
CA GLU A 117 6.75 -1.41 22.90
C GLU A 117 6.77 -2.84 22.37
N SER A 118 7.92 -3.50 22.50
CA SER A 118 8.05 -4.94 22.31
C SER A 118 8.62 -5.55 23.56
N TYR A 119 8.09 -6.69 23.98
CA TYR A 119 8.62 -7.46 25.11
C TYR A 119 8.78 -8.92 24.73
N GLU A 120 9.78 -9.53 25.29
CA GLU A 120 9.97 -10.97 25.15
C GLU A 120 9.02 -11.69 26.13
N GLN A 121 8.12 -12.48 25.61
CA GLN A 121 7.32 -13.35 26.44
C GLN A 121 8.22 -14.46 26.99
N ALA A 122 8.33 -14.58 28.30
CA ALA A 122 9.06 -15.66 28.92
C ALA A 122 8.49 -16.99 28.43
N GLY A 123 9.27 -17.74 27.67
CA GLY A 123 8.87 -19.07 27.21
C GLY A 123 8.58 -19.98 28.39
N THR A 124 7.62 -20.87 28.24
CA THR A 124 7.37 -21.92 29.21
C THR A 124 8.66 -22.71 29.39
N LEU A 125 9.20 -22.72 30.61
CA LEU A 125 10.34 -23.55 30.97
C LEU A 125 9.91 -25.02 30.84
N THR A 126 10.04 -25.57 29.65
CA THR A 126 9.94 -27.03 29.48
C THR A 126 11.24 -27.62 30.02
N ILE A 127 11.20 -28.10 31.25
CA ILE A 127 12.29 -28.93 31.81
C ILE A 127 12.23 -30.25 31.04
N SER A 128 12.82 -30.31 29.88
CA SER A 128 13.09 -31.57 29.21
C SER A 128 14.36 -32.14 29.84
N ASN A 129 14.23 -33.28 30.53
CA ASN A 129 15.31 -34.06 31.11
C ASN A 129 16.24 -34.65 30.02
N GLN A 130 16.78 -33.85 29.16
CA GLN A 130 17.80 -34.30 28.25
C GLN A 130 19.02 -33.40 28.37
N TYR A 131 20.04 -33.96 28.99
CA TYR A 131 21.36 -33.39 29.15
C TYR A 131 21.91 -32.85 27.82
N LYS A 132 21.71 -31.59 27.54
CA LYS A 132 22.55 -30.78 26.65
C LYS A 132 23.08 -29.58 27.45
N MET A 133 24.15 -29.86 28.17
CA MET A 133 25.06 -28.84 28.69
C MET A 133 25.78 -28.19 27.51
N ASN A 134 25.19 -27.26 26.80
CA ASN A 134 25.85 -26.25 25.97
C ASN A 134 24.77 -25.38 25.35
N ASN A 135 24.25 -24.45 26.07
CA ASN A 135 23.81 -23.13 25.63
C ASN A 135 23.04 -22.47 26.75
N TRP A 136 23.78 -21.82 27.57
CA TRP A 136 23.26 -20.88 28.56
C TRP A 136 22.77 -19.67 27.78
N TRP A 137 21.47 -19.36 27.85
CA TRP A 137 20.84 -18.16 27.29
C TRP A 137 20.58 -18.14 25.78
N GLU A 138 19.76 -19.02 25.28
CA GLU A 138 18.90 -18.64 24.18
C GLU A 138 17.54 -18.25 24.77
N PRO A 139 17.15 -16.97 24.73
CA PRO A 139 15.79 -16.59 25.07
C PRO A 139 14.90 -17.19 23.98
N SER A 140 14.22 -18.28 24.30
CA SER A 140 13.19 -18.86 23.43
C SER A 140 11.86 -18.12 23.57
N GLY A 141 11.92 -16.86 23.97
CA GLY A 141 10.76 -16.01 24.12
C GLY A 141 10.30 -15.50 22.75
N GLU A 142 9.02 -15.63 22.49
CA GLU A 142 8.40 -14.98 21.35
C GLU A 142 8.32 -13.48 21.63
N VAL A 143 8.80 -12.65 20.71
CA VAL A 143 8.70 -11.18 20.83
C VAL A 143 7.25 -10.79 20.54
N VAL A 144 6.60 -10.24 21.53
CA VAL A 144 5.23 -9.74 21.41
C VAL A 144 5.25 -8.23 21.30
N ASP A 145 4.70 -7.73 20.21
CA ASP A 145 4.56 -6.30 19.95
C ASP A 145 3.27 -5.75 20.56
N LEU A 146 3.42 -4.74 21.43
CA LEU A 146 2.29 -3.98 21.97
C LEU A 146 1.94 -2.82 21.04
N TYR A 147 0.71 -2.77 20.59
CA TYR A 147 0.17 -1.66 19.81
C TYR A 147 -1.25 -1.29 20.28
N THR A 148 -1.61 -0.03 20.14
CA THR A 148 -2.93 0.44 20.57
C THR A 148 -4.05 0.03 19.62
N ARG A 149 -3.75 -0.02 18.32
CA ARG A 149 -4.68 -0.38 17.24
C ARG A 149 -3.93 -0.92 16.04
N ARG A 150 -4.57 -1.82 15.30
CA ARG A 150 -4.05 -2.30 14.02
C ARG A 150 -4.04 -1.16 12.99
N ASN A 151 -2.96 -1.05 12.21
CA ASN A 151 -2.76 -0.01 11.19
C ASN A 151 -2.95 1.43 11.72
N ASN A 152 -2.44 1.67 12.94
CA ASN A 152 -2.58 2.94 13.67
C ASN A 152 -1.75 4.08 13.06
N TYR A 153 -0.69 3.77 12.35
CA TYR A 153 0.23 4.77 11.79
C TYR A 153 0.03 4.92 10.28
N GLN A 154 0.02 6.15 9.80
CA GLN A 154 0.01 6.46 8.37
C GLN A 154 1.41 6.87 7.95
N MET A 155 1.96 6.15 6.99
CA MET A 155 3.26 6.45 6.39
C MET A 155 3.24 7.81 5.67
N PRO A 156 4.38 8.45 5.48
CA PRO A 156 4.49 9.65 4.66
C PRO A 156 3.91 9.45 3.26
N ALA A 157 3.39 10.52 2.69
CA ALA A 157 2.86 10.51 1.33
C ALA A 157 4.00 10.27 0.32
N TYR A 158 3.66 9.59 -0.74
CA TYR A 158 4.54 9.38 -1.89
C TYR A 158 4.14 10.33 -3.02
N HIS A 159 5.10 10.98 -3.63
CA HIS A 159 4.90 11.71 -4.88
C HIS A 159 6.09 11.54 -5.82
N ARG A 160 5.81 11.57 -7.11
CA ARG A 160 6.81 11.46 -8.16
C ARG A 160 6.41 12.37 -9.33
N LEU A 161 7.38 13.12 -9.84
CA LEU A 161 7.25 13.93 -11.03
C LEU A 161 8.23 13.42 -12.08
N ASP A 162 7.70 13.07 -13.24
CA ASP A 162 8.46 12.70 -14.42
C ASP A 162 8.29 13.80 -15.46
N LEU A 163 9.40 14.25 -16.06
CA LEU A 163 9.42 15.21 -17.14
C LEU A 163 10.05 14.55 -18.37
N GLY A 164 9.51 14.83 -19.54
CA GLY A 164 10.02 14.31 -20.79
C GLY A 164 9.95 15.34 -21.91
N LEU A 165 10.86 15.26 -22.86
CA LEU A 165 10.92 16.10 -24.04
C LEU A 165 10.91 15.21 -25.28
N ASN A 166 9.94 15.43 -26.16
CA ASN A 166 9.84 14.77 -27.45
C ASN A 166 10.26 15.74 -28.55
N ILE A 167 11.26 15.36 -29.37
CA ILE A 167 11.73 16.13 -30.54
C ILE A 167 11.37 15.36 -31.80
N TYR A 168 10.50 15.94 -32.61
CA TYR A 168 10.01 15.37 -33.87
C TYR A 168 10.90 15.85 -35.00
N ARG A 169 11.52 14.95 -35.77
CA ARG A 169 12.29 15.22 -36.95
C ARG A 169 11.64 14.58 -38.16
N PRO A 170 11.12 15.38 -39.12
CA PRO A 170 10.66 14.81 -40.38
C PRO A 170 11.86 14.23 -41.15
N LYS A 171 11.71 13.02 -41.64
CA LYS A 171 12.67 12.30 -42.50
C LYS A 171 12.12 12.23 -43.91
N GLU A 172 13.02 12.03 -44.87
CA GLU A 172 12.64 11.80 -46.27
C GLU A 172 11.63 10.60 -46.38
N LYS A 173 10.78 10.64 -47.39
CA LYS A 173 9.72 9.66 -47.68
C LYS A 173 8.59 9.63 -46.64
N GLY A 174 8.25 10.75 -45.99
CA GLY A 174 7.10 10.83 -45.05
C GLY A 174 7.30 10.12 -43.71
N ARG A 175 8.51 9.69 -43.38
CA ARG A 175 8.84 9.10 -42.09
C ARG A 175 9.07 10.17 -41.04
N MET A 176 8.64 9.90 -39.81
CA MET A 176 8.89 10.78 -38.67
C MET A 176 9.90 10.10 -37.73
N GLY A 177 10.98 10.78 -37.38
CA GLY A 177 11.88 10.36 -36.30
C GLY A 177 11.48 11.05 -35.00
N ILE A 178 11.41 10.33 -33.88
CA ILE A 178 11.11 10.88 -32.56
C ILE A 178 12.31 10.59 -31.67
N TRP A 179 12.80 11.63 -31.03
CA TRP A 179 13.81 11.53 -29.98
C TRP A 179 13.11 11.83 -28.65
N ASN A 180 13.19 10.91 -27.71
CA ASN A 180 12.65 11.06 -26.37
C ASN A 180 13.81 11.22 -25.39
N ILE A 181 13.73 12.22 -24.54
CA ILE A 181 14.68 12.53 -23.49
C ILE A 181 13.91 12.58 -22.16
#